data_42b2abfb09fed6050bf412397b39811f
#
_entry.id   42b2abfb09fed6050bf412397b39811f
#
_cell.length_a   1.000
_cell.length_b   1.000
_cell.length_c   1.000
_cell.angle_alpha   90.00
_cell.angle_beta   90.00
_cell.angle_gamma   90.00
#
_symmetry.space_group_name_H-M   'P 1'
#
loop_
_entity.id
_entity.type
_entity.pdbx_description
1 polymer ?
#
loop_
_entity_poly.entity_id
_entity_poly.type
_entity_poly.pdbx_seq_one_letter_code
_entity_poly.pdbx_strand_id
1 'polypeptide(L)'
;MTPGPRADGQLHTEISVESDAEMVELFVVLSERRSRRAIVPGSDAAVLARSRVLHSGPALPVQVSARGLSLDGAALSGSSEVVRSRRQVAPTPRAVGMLPLPRRLTGLHGSHEGRRPGQGGDFRDIHAFAPGDELRRVDWRATARMARRPGDLLVRRTHTLSDASVVIAMDTSEDLGEVVASWGSGDVERSGVTSLDNAREAARALSGAAIDAGDRVALHVLAHGGRSLRSSGGSRHLARLEAAIAATGQARDDAAFRRTPHVPHGSVVLVLSTFFQGAAAQTALMWRASGHRVVAIDVLPRLDRSRLHRPQLIGLRTVLVERENVFADLHGAGVDVVPWAEDPSSALREIARARR
;
A
#
# COMPACT_ATOMS: atom_id res chain seq x y z
N MET A 1 9.64 -5.71 27.98
CA MET A 1 10.29 -4.82 27.00
C MET A 1 9.23 -3.90 26.40
N THR A 2 9.24 -2.64 26.73
CA THR A 2 8.21 -1.65 26.33
C THR A 2 8.80 -0.74 25.26
N PRO A 3 8.20 -0.64 24.10
CA PRO A 3 8.68 0.20 23.01
C PRO A 3 8.13 1.63 23.14
N GLY A 4 9.02 2.61 23.07
CA GLY A 4 8.70 4.03 23.15
C GLY A 4 8.34 4.67 21.79
N PRO A 5 7.90 5.93 21.79
CA PRO A 5 7.55 6.67 20.59
C PRO A 5 8.75 6.90 19.67
N ARG A 6 8.49 7.06 18.36
CA ARG A 6 9.49 7.36 17.34
C ARG A 6 9.89 8.84 17.46
N ALA A 7 11.17 9.11 17.73
CA ALA A 7 11.77 10.42 17.62
C ALA A 7 12.89 10.36 16.57
N ASP A 8 12.88 11.22 15.59
CA ASP A 8 13.90 11.38 14.53
C ASP A 8 14.33 10.09 13.81
N GLY A 9 13.38 9.19 13.53
CA GLY A 9 13.66 7.90 12.90
C GLY A 9 14.30 6.88 13.84
N GLN A 10 14.46 7.20 15.13
CA GLN A 10 14.94 6.28 16.16
C GLN A 10 13.78 5.70 16.95
N LEU A 11 13.86 4.40 17.24
CA LEU A 11 12.99 3.73 18.18
C LEU A 11 13.75 3.51 19.50
N HIS A 12 13.10 3.88 20.57
CA HIS A 12 13.55 3.60 21.92
C HIS A 12 12.82 2.38 22.45
N THR A 13 13.56 1.42 22.98
CA THR A 13 13.02 0.21 23.59
C THR A 13 13.61 0.05 24.97
N GLU A 14 12.76 0.04 25.97
CA GLU A 14 13.15 -0.24 27.35
C GLU A 14 13.19 -1.75 27.57
N ILE A 15 14.29 -2.21 28.11
CA ILE A 15 14.54 -3.61 28.47
C ILE A 15 14.58 -3.68 29.98
N SER A 16 13.53 -4.20 30.59
CA SER A 16 13.48 -4.44 32.03
C SER A 16 14.07 -5.80 32.33
N VAL A 17 14.91 -5.87 33.31
CA VAL A 17 15.62 -7.07 33.75
C VAL A 17 15.17 -7.41 35.18
N GLU A 18 14.71 -8.63 35.36
CA GLU A 18 14.35 -9.20 36.67
C GLU A 18 14.91 -10.61 36.72
N SER A 19 15.77 -10.90 37.69
CA SER A 19 16.47 -12.18 37.83
C SER A 19 16.91 -12.40 39.26
N ASP A 20 17.02 -13.67 39.68
CA ASP A 20 17.59 -14.07 40.96
C ASP A 20 19.13 -14.07 40.94
N ALA A 21 19.77 -13.86 39.80
CA ALA A 21 21.19 -13.74 39.68
C ALA A 21 21.68 -12.39 40.22
N GLU A 22 22.88 -12.35 40.79
CA GLU A 22 23.47 -11.09 41.29
C GLU A 22 23.68 -10.08 40.16
N MET A 23 24.16 -10.56 39.00
CA MET A 23 24.34 -9.77 37.79
C MET A 23 23.76 -10.49 36.59
N VAL A 24 23.39 -9.74 35.55
CA VAL A 24 22.88 -10.28 34.28
C VAL A 24 23.66 -9.69 33.12
N GLU A 25 24.20 -10.54 32.30
CA GLU A 25 24.77 -10.15 31.00
C GLU A 25 23.68 -10.20 29.93
N LEU A 26 23.45 -9.06 29.29
CA LEU A 26 22.49 -8.88 28.20
C LEU A 26 23.24 -8.93 26.87
N PHE A 27 22.75 -9.74 25.94
CA PHE A 27 23.09 -9.71 24.53
C PHE A 27 21.99 -9.02 23.77
N VAL A 28 22.25 -7.78 23.33
CA VAL A 28 21.29 -6.95 22.62
C VAL A 28 21.67 -6.87 21.16
N VAL A 29 20.77 -7.31 20.27
CA VAL A 29 20.91 -7.15 18.82
C VAL A 29 19.90 -6.11 18.36
N LEU A 30 20.41 -5.04 17.74
CA LEU A 30 19.61 -3.96 17.16
C LEU A 30 19.26 -4.25 15.70
N SER A 31 18.27 -3.58 15.16
CA SER A 31 17.80 -3.70 13.76
C SER A 31 18.95 -3.57 12.74
N GLU A 32 19.91 -2.73 13.04
CA GLU A 32 21.12 -2.52 12.20
C GLU A 32 22.13 -3.67 12.28
N ARG A 33 21.75 -4.86 12.75
CA ARG A 33 22.63 -6.01 13.05
C ARG A 33 23.81 -5.66 13.97
N ARG A 34 23.74 -4.54 14.66
CA ARG A 34 24.69 -4.17 15.69
C ARG A 34 24.39 -4.93 16.96
N SER A 35 25.35 -5.70 17.45
CA SER A 35 25.27 -6.33 18.75
C SER A 35 25.95 -5.49 19.82
N ARG A 36 25.37 -5.48 21.00
CA ARG A 36 25.92 -4.86 22.21
C ARG A 36 25.81 -5.86 23.36
N ARG A 37 26.75 -5.77 24.27
CA ARG A 37 26.68 -6.47 25.55
C ARG A 37 26.58 -5.42 26.66
N ALA A 38 25.76 -5.69 27.63
CA ALA A 38 25.65 -4.90 28.85
C ALA A 38 25.61 -5.86 30.05
N ILE A 39 26.27 -5.49 31.12
CA ILE A 39 26.13 -6.19 32.40
C ILE A 39 25.39 -5.25 33.34
N VAL A 40 24.34 -5.74 33.92
CA VAL A 40 23.44 -5.00 34.82
C VAL A 40 23.17 -5.80 36.09
N PRO A 41 22.77 -5.18 37.20
CA PRO A 41 22.27 -5.90 38.38
C PRO A 41 21.12 -6.83 38.01
N GLY A 42 21.03 -7.97 38.70
CA GLY A 42 19.94 -8.93 38.45
C GLY A 42 18.56 -8.42 38.90
N SER A 43 18.52 -7.55 39.91
CA SER A 43 17.29 -6.97 40.42
C SER A 43 17.04 -5.59 39.85
N ASP A 44 15.81 -5.37 39.35
CA ASP A 44 15.23 -4.06 39.01
C ASP A 44 16.10 -3.14 38.12
N ALA A 45 16.74 -3.72 37.11
CA ALA A 45 17.53 -2.96 36.14
C ALA A 45 16.72 -2.66 34.88
N ALA A 46 16.90 -1.44 34.36
CA ALA A 46 16.33 -1.02 33.08
C ALA A 46 17.44 -0.53 32.12
N VAL A 47 17.40 -1.01 30.89
CA VAL A 47 18.34 -0.60 29.82
C VAL A 47 17.55 0.00 28.67
N LEU A 48 17.93 1.20 28.23
CA LEU A 48 17.32 1.87 27.08
C LEU A 48 18.12 1.54 25.81
N ALA A 49 17.55 0.70 24.94
CA ALA A 49 18.08 0.41 23.64
C ALA A 49 17.56 1.41 22.60
N ARG A 50 18.47 1.98 21.79
CA ARG A 50 18.16 2.88 20.67
C ARG A 50 18.49 2.20 19.38
N SER A 51 17.50 2.05 18.49
CA SER A 51 17.66 1.45 17.16
C SER A 51 17.13 2.39 16.09
N ARG A 52 17.79 2.43 14.93
CA ARG A 52 17.27 3.12 13.74
C ARG A 52 16.32 2.18 13.00
N VAL A 53 15.22 2.73 12.51
CA VAL A 53 14.30 2.01 11.64
C VAL A 53 14.43 2.62 10.27
N LEU A 54 14.98 1.84 9.35
CA LEU A 54 15.28 2.28 7.98
C LEU A 54 14.10 2.04 7.04
N HIS A 55 13.29 1.01 7.31
CA HIS A 55 12.21 0.56 6.45
C HIS A 55 10.85 0.65 7.13
N SER A 56 9.82 0.83 6.34
CA SER A 56 8.43 0.67 6.76
C SER A 56 8.06 -0.82 6.90
N GLY A 57 6.89 -1.11 7.46
CA GLY A 57 6.41 -2.48 7.60
C GLY A 57 6.80 -3.17 8.91
N PRO A 58 6.79 -4.51 8.95
CA PRO A 58 7.16 -5.27 10.12
C PRO A 58 8.64 -5.13 10.43
N ALA A 59 8.97 -4.72 11.66
CA ALA A 59 10.33 -4.51 12.11
C ALA A 59 10.62 -5.23 13.43
N LEU A 60 11.87 -5.62 13.62
CA LEU A 60 12.42 -6.21 14.84
C LEU A 60 13.51 -5.29 15.40
N PRO A 61 13.16 -4.14 15.96
CA PRO A 61 14.12 -3.13 16.35
C PRO A 61 15.12 -3.61 17.41
N VAL A 62 14.71 -4.53 18.29
CA VAL A 62 15.57 -5.05 19.35
C VAL A 62 15.28 -6.53 19.58
N GLN A 63 16.33 -7.31 19.72
CA GLN A 63 16.29 -8.69 20.16
C GLN A 63 17.27 -8.81 21.35
N VAL A 64 16.86 -9.51 22.41
CA VAL A 64 17.65 -9.65 23.64
C VAL A 64 17.66 -11.11 24.09
N SER A 65 18.83 -11.59 24.46
CA SER A 65 18.98 -12.76 25.30
C SER A 65 19.83 -12.40 26.53
N ALA A 66 19.67 -13.11 27.60
CA ALA A 66 20.32 -12.82 28.87
C ALA A 66 20.94 -14.10 29.48
N ARG A 67 21.95 -13.93 30.31
CA ARG A 67 22.43 -14.97 31.20
C ARG A 67 22.84 -14.38 32.54
N GLY A 68 22.62 -15.15 33.61
CA GLY A 68 22.99 -14.76 34.96
C GLY A 68 24.49 -14.97 35.19
N LEU A 69 25.06 -14.13 36.03
CA LEU A 69 26.44 -14.14 36.47
C LEU A 69 26.47 -14.00 37.99
N SER A 70 27.44 -14.69 38.68
CA SER A 70 27.82 -14.34 40.03
C SER A 70 28.78 -13.15 40.01
N LEU A 71 28.84 -12.35 41.09
CA LEU A 71 29.70 -11.18 41.22
C LEU A 71 31.19 -11.52 41.10
N ASP A 72 31.60 -12.67 41.57
CA ASP A 72 32.96 -13.18 41.48
C ASP A 72 33.30 -13.81 40.11
N GLY A 73 32.30 -13.89 39.21
CA GLY A 73 32.44 -14.49 37.87
C GLY A 73 32.61 -16.02 37.89
N ALA A 74 32.48 -16.68 39.05
CA ALA A 74 32.69 -18.12 39.20
C ALA A 74 31.51 -18.95 38.66
N ALA A 75 30.31 -18.37 38.59
CA ALA A 75 29.10 -19.04 38.10
C ALA A 75 28.44 -18.32 36.92
N LEU A 76 28.06 -19.10 35.92
CA LEU A 76 27.32 -18.62 34.74
C LEU A 76 26.07 -19.49 34.55
N SER A 77 24.92 -18.86 34.33
CA SER A 77 23.75 -19.59 33.91
C SER A 77 23.73 -19.88 32.39
N GLY A 78 22.84 -20.78 31.96
CA GLY A 78 22.49 -20.87 30.54
C GLY A 78 21.88 -19.58 30.00
N SER A 79 21.98 -19.40 28.68
CA SER A 79 21.31 -18.25 28.03
C SER A 79 19.80 -18.42 28.03
N SER A 80 19.07 -17.34 28.27
CA SER A 80 17.61 -17.29 28.13
C SER A 80 17.17 -17.45 26.67
N GLU A 81 15.87 -17.70 26.47
CA GLU A 81 15.26 -17.54 25.15
C GLU A 81 15.41 -16.10 24.64
N VAL A 82 15.44 -15.95 23.31
CA VAL A 82 15.54 -14.63 22.67
C VAL A 82 14.18 -13.93 22.71
N VAL A 83 14.11 -12.84 23.47
CA VAL A 83 12.96 -11.94 23.49
C VAL A 83 13.07 -10.94 22.33
N ARG A 84 12.01 -10.77 21.55
CA ARG A 84 11.98 -9.92 20.36
C ARG A 84 10.96 -8.81 20.51
N SER A 85 11.38 -7.56 20.33
CA SER A 85 10.46 -6.43 20.16
C SER A 85 9.94 -6.44 18.72
N ARG A 86 8.62 -6.52 18.55
CA ARG A 86 7.99 -6.44 17.22
C ARG A 86 7.29 -5.11 17.06
N ARG A 87 7.48 -4.46 15.92
CA ARG A 87 6.85 -3.19 15.58
C ARG A 87 6.31 -3.22 14.17
N GLN A 88 5.28 -2.42 13.96
CA GLN A 88 4.80 -2.06 12.62
C GLN A 88 5.16 -0.60 12.39
N VAL A 89 5.96 -0.33 11.38
CA VAL A 89 6.42 1.00 11.01
C VAL A 89 5.55 1.50 9.87
N ALA A 90 4.82 2.56 10.12
CA ALA A 90 3.99 3.18 9.08
C ALA A 90 4.87 3.72 7.94
N PRO A 91 4.44 3.56 6.67
CA PRO A 91 5.13 4.16 5.55
C PRO A 91 5.05 5.70 5.62
N THR A 92 5.99 6.36 4.98
CA THR A 92 6.02 7.82 4.87
C THR A 92 4.75 8.32 4.17
N PRO A 93 4.09 9.36 4.68
CA PRO A 93 2.95 9.92 3.99
C PRO A 93 3.40 10.65 2.71
N ARG A 94 2.74 10.35 1.59
CA ARG A 94 2.93 11.05 0.31
C ARG A 94 1.55 11.46 -0.21
N ALA A 95 1.42 12.70 -0.63
CA ALA A 95 0.20 13.17 -1.26
C ALA A 95 0.19 12.75 -2.73
N VAL A 96 -0.92 12.19 -3.18
CA VAL A 96 -1.21 11.96 -4.59
C VAL A 96 -2.46 12.73 -4.96
N GLY A 97 -2.48 13.21 -6.20
CA GLY A 97 -3.62 13.97 -6.71
C GLY A 97 -4.81 13.07 -7.10
N MET A 98 -5.49 13.47 -8.15
CA MET A 98 -6.66 12.77 -8.66
C MET A 98 -6.30 11.37 -9.17
N LEU A 99 -7.07 10.37 -8.74
CA LEU A 99 -6.95 9.01 -9.23
C LEU A 99 -7.74 8.80 -10.54
N PRO A 100 -7.32 7.87 -11.39
CA PRO A 100 -8.10 7.48 -12.55
C PRO A 100 -9.42 6.83 -12.12
N LEU A 101 -10.53 7.28 -12.71
CA LEU A 101 -11.85 6.73 -12.43
C LEU A 101 -12.15 5.49 -13.29
N PRO A 102 -13.02 4.59 -12.83
CA PRO A 102 -13.49 3.48 -13.64
C PRO A 102 -14.32 3.97 -14.84
N ARG A 103 -14.41 3.15 -15.89
CA ARG A 103 -15.23 3.49 -17.07
C ARG A 103 -16.72 3.67 -16.76
N ARG A 104 -17.22 3.02 -15.71
CA ARG A 104 -18.61 3.12 -15.23
C ARG A 104 -18.59 3.20 -13.71
N LEU A 105 -19.19 4.25 -13.20
CA LEU A 105 -19.46 4.38 -11.77
C LEU A 105 -20.67 3.51 -11.43
N THR A 106 -20.55 2.69 -10.42
CA THR A 106 -21.61 1.72 -10.02
C THR A 106 -22.17 1.99 -8.64
N GLY A 107 -21.58 2.90 -7.88
CA GLY A 107 -22.03 3.27 -6.55
C GLY A 107 -23.35 4.07 -6.55
N LEU A 108 -24.02 4.05 -5.41
CA LEU A 108 -25.31 4.78 -5.21
C LEU A 108 -25.11 6.10 -4.47
N HIS A 109 -23.96 6.30 -3.84
CA HIS A 109 -23.60 7.49 -3.06
C HIS A 109 -22.12 7.79 -3.28
N GLY A 110 -21.75 9.03 -3.52
CA GLY A 110 -20.37 9.43 -3.71
C GLY A 110 -20.21 10.88 -4.16
N SER A 111 -19.02 11.25 -4.58
CA SER A 111 -18.67 12.60 -5.04
C SER A 111 -18.51 12.71 -6.56
N HIS A 112 -18.59 11.60 -7.29
CA HIS A 112 -18.43 11.61 -8.75
C HIS A 112 -19.78 11.67 -9.47
N GLU A 113 -19.86 12.47 -10.52
CA GLU A 113 -21.03 12.53 -11.37
C GLU A 113 -21.25 11.21 -12.13
N GLY A 114 -22.32 10.52 -11.80
CA GLY A 114 -22.75 9.32 -12.50
C GLY A 114 -23.56 9.64 -13.76
N ARG A 115 -23.50 8.77 -14.77
CA ARG A 115 -24.31 8.93 -16.00
C ARG A 115 -25.81 8.62 -15.81
N ARG A 116 -26.19 8.04 -14.69
CA ARG A 116 -27.60 7.71 -14.42
C ARG A 116 -28.36 8.94 -13.95
N PRO A 117 -29.62 9.12 -14.37
CA PRO A 117 -30.50 10.13 -13.75
C PRO A 117 -30.69 9.78 -12.27
N GLY A 118 -30.59 10.75 -11.39
CA GLY A 118 -30.70 10.50 -9.97
C GLY A 118 -31.09 11.71 -9.13
N GLN A 119 -30.81 11.63 -7.84
CA GLN A 119 -31.15 12.66 -6.85
C GLN A 119 -29.96 13.53 -6.44
N GLY A 120 -28.93 13.64 -7.28
CA GLY A 120 -27.77 14.50 -7.02
C GLY A 120 -28.09 15.99 -7.14
N GLY A 121 -27.14 16.84 -6.72
CA GLY A 121 -27.31 18.30 -6.73
C GLY A 121 -27.17 18.96 -8.10
N ASP A 122 -26.38 18.36 -9.01
CA ASP A 122 -26.03 18.99 -10.26
C ASP A 122 -27.06 18.77 -11.36
N PHE A 123 -27.40 19.87 -12.03
CA PHE A 123 -28.35 19.89 -13.14
C PHE A 123 -27.81 19.10 -14.33
N ARG A 124 -28.64 18.21 -14.88
CA ARG A 124 -28.34 17.47 -16.10
C ARG A 124 -29.09 18.01 -17.31
N ASP A 125 -30.38 17.84 -17.29
CA ASP A 125 -31.26 18.24 -18.40
C ASP A 125 -32.72 18.48 -17.92
N ILE A 126 -33.54 19.01 -18.80
CA ILE A 126 -34.97 19.10 -18.65
C ILE A 126 -35.60 18.23 -19.75
N HIS A 127 -36.48 17.32 -19.35
CA HIS A 127 -37.21 16.46 -20.28
C HIS A 127 -38.68 16.42 -19.98
N ALA A 128 -39.49 15.90 -20.93
CA ALA A 128 -40.93 15.71 -20.73
C ALA A 128 -41.17 14.66 -19.62
N PHE A 129 -42.17 14.91 -18.78
CA PHE A 129 -42.59 14.00 -17.71
C PHE A 129 -42.91 12.61 -18.29
N ALA A 130 -42.35 11.60 -17.71
CA ALA A 130 -42.53 10.22 -18.13
C ALA A 130 -42.92 9.33 -16.93
N PRO A 131 -43.48 8.13 -17.14
CA PRO A 131 -43.79 7.19 -16.09
C PRO A 131 -42.54 6.88 -15.26
N GLY A 132 -42.66 7.02 -13.93
CA GLY A 132 -41.53 6.88 -12.99
C GLY A 132 -40.91 8.21 -12.53
N ASP A 133 -41.25 9.33 -13.14
CA ASP A 133 -40.87 10.66 -12.67
C ASP A 133 -41.75 11.13 -11.51
N GLU A 134 -41.15 11.91 -10.60
CA GLU A 134 -41.84 12.45 -9.42
C GLU A 134 -42.34 13.87 -9.69
N LEU A 135 -43.57 14.16 -9.35
CA LEU A 135 -44.22 15.49 -9.52
C LEU A 135 -43.45 16.61 -8.80
N ARG A 136 -42.77 16.31 -7.67
CA ARG A 136 -41.92 17.28 -6.95
C ARG A 136 -40.72 17.77 -7.74
N ARG A 137 -40.35 17.09 -8.84
CA ARG A 137 -39.24 17.45 -9.73
C ARG A 137 -39.67 18.22 -10.96
N VAL A 138 -40.95 18.55 -11.08
CA VAL A 138 -41.44 19.36 -12.16
C VAL A 138 -40.85 20.76 -12.04
N ASP A 139 -40.17 21.19 -13.09
CA ASP A 139 -39.70 22.56 -13.23
C ASP A 139 -40.86 23.41 -13.81
N TRP A 140 -41.64 24.01 -12.91
CA TRP A 140 -42.79 24.84 -13.27
C TRP A 140 -42.41 26.03 -14.15
N ARG A 141 -41.18 26.54 -13.99
CA ARG A 141 -40.67 27.67 -14.79
C ARG A 141 -40.36 27.23 -16.22
N ALA A 142 -39.70 26.09 -16.38
CA ALA A 142 -39.42 25.51 -17.69
C ALA A 142 -40.75 25.06 -18.35
N THR A 143 -41.63 24.42 -17.60
CA THR A 143 -42.98 24.04 -18.06
C THR A 143 -43.75 25.24 -18.61
N ALA A 144 -43.82 26.33 -17.85
CA ALA A 144 -44.54 27.55 -18.28
C ALA A 144 -43.95 28.21 -19.53
N ARG A 145 -42.63 28.05 -19.78
CA ARG A 145 -41.94 28.66 -20.93
C ARG A 145 -41.92 27.80 -22.18
N MET A 146 -41.88 26.48 -22.02
CA MET A 146 -41.52 25.54 -23.08
C MET A 146 -42.60 24.48 -23.36
N ALA A 147 -43.66 24.37 -22.52
CA ALA A 147 -44.73 23.45 -22.76
C ALA A 147 -45.45 23.83 -24.07
N ARG A 148 -45.61 22.87 -24.96
CA ARG A 148 -46.25 23.06 -26.27
C ARG A 148 -47.75 22.78 -26.23
N ARG A 149 -48.18 22.01 -25.24
CA ARG A 149 -49.60 21.65 -25.04
C ARG A 149 -49.99 21.82 -23.56
N PRO A 150 -51.24 22.12 -23.27
CA PRO A 150 -51.77 22.08 -21.91
C PRO A 150 -51.56 20.68 -21.31
N GLY A 151 -50.87 20.60 -20.16
CA GLY A 151 -50.55 19.33 -19.51
C GLY A 151 -49.16 18.77 -19.78
N ASP A 152 -48.38 19.32 -20.71
CA ASP A 152 -47.00 18.98 -20.88
C ASP A 152 -46.20 19.46 -19.65
N LEU A 153 -45.78 18.53 -18.81
CA LEU A 153 -44.93 18.82 -17.65
C LEU A 153 -43.44 18.55 -18.00
N LEU A 154 -42.58 19.46 -17.60
CA LEU A 154 -41.17 19.32 -17.76
C LEU A 154 -40.50 19.02 -16.42
N VAL A 155 -39.65 17.97 -16.38
CA VAL A 155 -38.98 17.50 -15.18
C VAL A 155 -37.49 17.83 -15.25
N ARG A 156 -36.98 18.38 -14.17
CA ARG A 156 -35.55 18.60 -13.98
C ARG A 156 -34.88 17.30 -13.57
N ARG A 157 -33.94 16.86 -14.37
CA ARG A 157 -33.05 15.74 -14.04
C ARG A 157 -31.71 16.24 -13.48
N THR A 158 -31.24 15.55 -12.48
CA THR A 158 -29.93 15.74 -11.88
C THR A 158 -29.08 14.51 -12.10
N HIS A 159 -27.76 14.68 -12.08
CA HIS A 159 -26.83 13.54 -12.10
C HIS A 159 -26.92 12.77 -10.78
N THR A 160 -26.79 11.45 -10.82
CA THR A 160 -26.54 10.65 -9.62
C THR A 160 -25.10 10.92 -9.17
N LEU A 161 -24.92 11.18 -7.88
CA LEU A 161 -23.59 11.10 -7.29
C LEU A 161 -23.28 9.63 -7.03
N SER A 162 -22.12 9.18 -7.50
CA SER A 162 -21.68 7.78 -7.40
C SER A 162 -20.28 7.71 -6.80
N ASP A 163 -20.03 6.70 -5.98
CA ASP A 163 -18.69 6.35 -5.53
C ASP A 163 -18.00 5.44 -6.55
N ALA A 164 -16.70 5.58 -6.68
CA ALA A 164 -15.88 4.63 -7.41
C ALA A 164 -15.44 3.49 -6.48
N SER A 165 -15.14 2.34 -7.07
CA SER A 165 -14.51 1.23 -6.38
C SER A 165 -13.05 1.14 -6.82
N VAL A 166 -12.13 1.29 -5.87
CA VAL A 166 -10.68 1.17 -6.08
C VAL A 166 -10.20 -0.10 -5.42
N VAL A 167 -9.44 -0.90 -6.15
CA VAL A 167 -8.82 -2.11 -5.63
C VAL A 167 -7.31 -1.94 -5.71
N ILE A 168 -6.65 -2.05 -4.57
CA ILE A 168 -5.19 -2.03 -4.46
C ILE A 168 -4.72 -3.46 -4.31
N ALA A 169 -3.90 -3.92 -5.25
CA ALA A 169 -3.30 -5.23 -5.26
C ALA A 169 -1.78 -5.09 -5.06
N MET A 170 -1.28 -5.48 -3.90
CA MET A 170 0.13 -5.39 -3.55
C MET A 170 0.82 -6.73 -3.79
N ASP A 171 1.77 -6.76 -4.69
CA ASP A 171 2.71 -7.87 -4.83
C ASP A 171 3.81 -7.74 -3.78
N THR A 172 4.06 -8.82 -3.08
CA THR A 172 5.07 -8.89 -1.99
C THR A 172 6.06 -10.03 -2.18
N SER A 173 6.12 -10.58 -3.38
CA SER A 173 7.03 -11.68 -3.72
C SER A 173 8.50 -11.29 -3.58
N GLU A 174 8.82 -10.02 -3.84
CA GLU A 174 10.16 -9.48 -3.81
C GLU A 174 10.27 -8.26 -2.91
N ASP A 175 11.46 -8.08 -2.32
CA ASP A 175 11.85 -6.85 -1.62
C ASP A 175 13.23 -6.41 -2.10
N LEU A 176 13.25 -5.62 -3.17
CA LEU A 176 14.46 -5.17 -3.87
C LEU A 176 14.82 -3.76 -3.45
N GLY A 177 16.06 -3.60 -2.97
CA GLY A 177 16.56 -2.30 -2.54
C GLY A 177 17.15 -1.46 -3.66
N GLU A 178 17.30 -0.17 -3.39
CA GLU A 178 17.99 0.80 -4.25
C GLU A 178 19.40 0.34 -4.62
N VAL A 179 20.16 -0.16 -3.65
CA VAL A 179 21.54 -0.64 -3.85
C VAL A 179 21.52 -2.02 -4.47
N VAL A 180 21.68 -2.11 -5.80
CA VAL A 180 21.61 -3.37 -6.55
C VAL A 180 22.62 -4.41 -6.07
N ALA A 181 23.81 -3.98 -5.63
CA ALA A 181 24.82 -4.88 -5.10
C ALA A 181 24.41 -5.63 -3.83
N SER A 182 23.32 -5.19 -3.16
CA SER A 182 22.75 -5.89 -2.00
C SER A 182 21.69 -6.94 -2.36
N TRP A 183 21.26 -7.01 -3.61
CA TRP A 183 20.27 -8.00 -4.06
C TRP A 183 20.78 -9.41 -3.87
N GLY A 184 19.98 -10.28 -3.29
CA GLY A 184 20.36 -11.64 -2.97
C GLY A 184 21.25 -11.82 -1.73
N SER A 185 21.76 -10.75 -1.11
CA SER A 185 22.57 -10.84 0.11
C SER A 185 21.72 -11.01 1.39
N GLY A 186 20.42 -10.74 1.31
CA GLY A 186 19.51 -10.70 2.46
C GLY A 186 19.79 -9.53 3.43
N ASP A 187 20.68 -8.61 3.06
CA ASP A 187 21.03 -7.43 3.87
C ASP A 187 20.17 -6.23 3.50
N VAL A 188 18.92 -6.30 3.90
CA VAL A 188 17.90 -5.24 3.63
C VAL A 188 18.33 -3.90 4.24
N GLU A 189 19.08 -3.92 5.35
CA GLU A 189 19.49 -2.69 6.06
C GLU A 189 20.49 -1.82 5.28
N ARG A 190 21.21 -2.41 4.33
CA ARG A 190 22.15 -1.71 3.44
C ARG A 190 21.60 -1.46 2.05
N SER A 191 20.36 -1.80 1.83
CA SER A 191 19.72 -1.77 0.51
C SER A 191 19.21 -0.40 0.08
N GLY A 192 19.21 0.62 0.95
CA GLY A 192 18.51 1.89 0.72
C GLY A 192 17.00 1.72 0.77
N VAL A 193 16.24 2.58 0.09
CA VAL A 193 14.79 2.41 -0.05
C VAL A 193 14.49 1.11 -0.77
N THR A 194 13.49 0.35 -0.30
CA THR A 194 13.12 -0.92 -0.95
C THR A 194 11.82 -0.83 -1.74
N SER A 195 11.60 -1.80 -2.61
CA SER A 195 10.36 -1.92 -3.39
C SER A 195 9.13 -2.08 -2.49
N LEU A 196 9.26 -2.77 -1.35
CA LEU A 196 8.15 -2.87 -0.39
C LEU A 196 7.94 -1.57 0.41
N ASP A 197 8.97 -0.74 0.63
CA ASP A 197 8.77 0.60 1.18
C ASP A 197 7.93 1.46 0.23
N ASN A 198 8.29 1.46 -1.06
CA ASN A 198 7.53 2.14 -2.11
C ASN A 198 6.11 1.58 -2.25
N ALA A 199 5.95 0.26 -2.20
CA ALA A 199 4.64 -0.38 -2.30
C ALA A 199 3.72 0.01 -1.15
N ARG A 200 4.24 0.05 0.08
CA ARG A 200 3.46 0.48 1.26
C ARG A 200 3.16 1.97 1.22
N GLU A 201 4.11 2.81 0.80
CA GLU A 201 3.90 4.25 0.60
C GLU A 201 2.83 4.48 -0.46
N ALA A 202 2.92 3.80 -1.61
CA ALA A 202 1.94 3.88 -2.69
C ALA A 202 0.55 3.43 -2.23
N ALA A 203 0.45 2.25 -1.59
CA ALA A 203 -0.82 1.73 -1.12
C ALA A 203 -1.50 2.68 -0.12
N ARG A 204 -0.73 3.27 0.80
CA ARG A 204 -1.24 4.26 1.76
C ARG A 204 -1.71 5.53 1.07
N ALA A 205 -0.88 6.12 0.20
CA ALA A 205 -1.20 7.35 -0.51
C ALA A 205 -2.44 7.21 -1.42
N LEU A 206 -2.51 6.12 -2.18
CA LEU A 206 -3.62 5.81 -3.07
C LEU A 206 -4.92 5.51 -2.29
N SER A 207 -4.82 4.79 -1.15
CA SER A 207 -5.95 4.56 -0.26
C SER A 207 -6.50 5.86 0.32
N GLY A 208 -5.62 6.73 0.81
CA GLY A 208 -5.99 8.04 1.35
C GLY A 208 -6.70 8.89 0.30
N ALA A 209 -6.08 9.06 -0.88
CA ALA A 209 -6.66 9.85 -1.96
C ALA A 209 -8.03 9.34 -2.42
N ALA A 210 -8.24 8.01 -2.50
CA ALA A 210 -9.52 7.43 -2.84
C ALA A 210 -10.58 7.67 -1.75
N ILE A 211 -10.25 7.44 -0.49
CA ILE A 211 -11.18 7.67 0.64
C ILE A 211 -11.53 9.15 0.78
N ASP A 212 -10.57 10.06 0.60
CA ASP A 212 -10.79 11.50 0.65
C ASP A 212 -11.68 11.98 -0.52
N ALA A 213 -11.60 11.30 -1.67
CA ALA A 213 -12.53 11.50 -2.79
C ALA A 213 -13.92 10.87 -2.57
N GLY A 214 -14.17 10.22 -1.43
CA GLY A 214 -15.44 9.56 -1.11
C GLY A 214 -15.58 8.17 -1.74
N ASP A 215 -14.51 7.59 -2.24
CA ASP A 215 -14.49 6.30 -2.90
C ASP A 215 -14.37 5.13 -1.92
N ARG A 216 -14.65 3.93 -2.42
CA ARG A 216 -14.51 2.68 -1.67
C ARG A 216 -13.22 1.98 -2.06
N VAL A 217 -12.46 1.53 -1.08
CA VAL A 217 -11.15 0.91 -1.29
C VAL A 217 -11.15 -0.53 -0.78
N ALA A 218 -10.65 -1.45 -1.60
CA ALA A 218 -10.29 -2.81 -1.22
C ALA A 218 -8.77 -2.96 -1.27
N LEU A 219 -8.20 -3.81 -0.42
CA LEU A 219 -6.78 -4.17 -0.43
C LEU A 219 -6.63 -5.68 -0.57
N HIS A 220 -5.78 -6.12 -1.49
CA HIS A 220 -5.38 -7.52 -1.64
C HIS A 220 -3.85 -7.61 -1.65
N VAL A 221 -3.30 -8.44 -0.78
CA VAL A 221 -1.88 -8.81 -0.83
C VAL A 221 -1.75 -10.05 -1.69
N LEU A 222 -1.00 -9.94 -2.79
CA LEU A 222 -0.79 -11.00 -3.78
C LEU A 222 0.32 -11.94 -3.28
N ALA A 223 -0.01 -12.76 -2.30
CA ALA A 223 0.86 -13.79 -1.74
C ALA A 223 0.02 -14.98 -1.27
N HIS A 224 0.64 -16.12 -1.09
CA HIS A 224 -0.02 -17.27 -0.46
C HIS A 224 -0.45 -16.90 0.97
N GLY A 225 -1.74 -17.04 1.27
CA GLY A 225 -2.29 -16.60 2.57
C GLY A 225 -2.30 -15.08 2.77
N GLY A 226 -2.11 -14.30 1.71
CA GLY A 226 -2.10 -12.84 1.76
C GLY A 226 -3.40 -12.25 2.31
N ARG A 227 -3.29 -11.16 3.06
CA ARG A 227 -4.44 -10.46 3.62
C ARG A 227 -5.29 -9.82 2.53
N SER A 228 -6.60 -9.86 2.73
CA SER A 228 -7.55 -9.14 1.91
C SER A 228 -8.49 -8.33 2.79
N LEU A 229 -8.68 -7.06 2.47
CA LEU A 229 -9.70 -6.20 3.05
C LEU A 229 -10.76 -5.90 1.99
N ARG A 230 -12.02 -6.18 2.33
CA ARG A 230 -13.16 -5.94 1.44
C ARG A 230 -13.36 -4.44 1.21
N SER A 231 -13.92 -4.10 0.05
CA SER A 231 -14.22 -2.71 -0.34
C SER A 231 -15.15 -2.03 0.66
N SER A 232 -14.69 -0.91 1.21
CA SER A 232 -15.45 -0.04 2.11
C SER A 232 -14.89 1.38 2.04
N GLY A 233 -15.56 2.35 2.67
CA GLY A 233 -15.16 3.76 2.70
C GLY A 233 -15.09 4.32 4.11
N GLY A 234 -14.68 5.59 4.21
CA GLY A 234 -14.62 6.37 5.43
C GLY A 234 -13.36 6.17 6.29
N SER A 235 -13.18 7.07 7.26
CA SER A 235 -11.95 7.19 8.08
C SER A 235 -11.61 5.93 8.87
N ARG A 236 -12.61 5.22 9.41
CA ARG A 236 -12.40 3.95 10.13
C ARG A 236 -11.83 2.87 9.20
N HIS A 237 -12.28 2.85 7.95
CA HIS A 237 -11.76 1.90 6.98
C HIS A 237 -10.35 2.27 6.55
N LEU A 238 -10.07 3.56 6.38
CA LEU A 238 -8.71 4.06 6.09
C LEU A 238 -7.73 3.62 7.19
N ALA A 239 -8.08 3.77 8.46
CA ALA A 239 -7.23 3.31 9.57
C ALA A 239 -6.96 1.79 9.53
N ARG A 240 -7.96 0.98 9.12
CA ARG A 240 -7.79 -0.47 8.93
C ARG A 240 -6.88 -0.80 7.74
N LEU A 241 -6.99 -0.04 6.63
CA LEU A 241 -6.11 -0.17 5.48
C LEU A 241 -4.67 0.18 5.87
N GLU A 242 -4.44 1.31 6.54
CA GLU A 242 -3.12 1.74 7.01
C GLU A 242 -2.47 0.69 7.92
N ALA A 243 -3.22 0.14 8.88
CA ALA A 243 -2.73 -0.92 9.75
C ALA A 243 -2.38 -2.21 8.98
N ALA A 244 -3.20 -2.59 7.98
CA ALA A 244 -2.93 -3.75 7.15
C ALA A 244 -1.70 -3.54 6.25
N ILE A 245 -1.57 -2.36 5.66
CA ILE A 245 -0.41 -1.97 4.82
C ILE A 245 0.87 -2.00 5.66
N ALA A 246 0.86 -1.39 6.85
CA ALA A 246 2.00 -1.39 7.75
C ALA A 246 2.35 -2.79 8.29
N ALA A 247 1.41 -3.72 8.32
CA ALA A 247 1.63 -5.11 8.73
C ALA A 247 2.10 -6.00 7.57
N THR A 248 2.10 -5.51 6.33
CA THR A 248 2.49 -6.29 5.15
C THR A 248 4.01 -6.41 5.07
N GLY A 249 4.53 -7.62 5.10
CA GLY A 249 5.94 -7.96 4.88
C GLY A 249 6.15 -8.70 3.57
N GLN A 250 7.41 -9.00 3.26
CA GLN A 250 7.73 -9.87 2.13
C GLN A 250 7.11 -11.26 2.33
N ALA A 251 6.58 -11.83 1.26
CA ALA A 251 6.10 -13.20 1.25
C ALA A 251 7.26 -14.15 1.57
N ARG A 252 6.98 -15.16 2.40
CA ARG A 252 8.01 -16.14 2.82
C ARG A 252 8.17 -17.30 1.84
N ASP A 253 7.25 -17.44 0.93
CA ASP A 253 7.14 -18.58 0.04
C ASP A 253 7.03 -18.06 -1.40
N ASP A 254 7.85 -18.59 -2.30
CA ASP A 254 7.80 -18.31 -3.75
C ASP A 254 6.55 -18.89 -4.42
N ALA A 255 5.67 -19.52 -3.63
CA ALA A 255 4.42 -20.03 -4.13
C ALA A 255 3.54 -18.87 -4.62
N ALA A 256 3.43 -18.74 -5.93
CA ALA A 256 2.51 -17.82 -6.58
C ALA A 256 1.11 -17.94 -5.93
N PHE A 257 0.45 -16.81 -5.70
CA PHE A 257 -0.92 -16.85 -5.18
C PHE A 257 -1.79 -17.70 -6.12
N ARG A 258 -2.40 -18.73 -5.55
CA ARG A 258 -3.14 -19.75 -6.32
C ARG A 258 -4.48 -19.26 -6.86
N ARG A 259 -4.95 -18.10 -6.43
CA ARG A 259 -6.28 -17.60 -6.74
C ARG A 259 -6.26 -16.09 -6.96
N THR A 260 -6.60 -15.66 -8.16
CA THR A 260 -6.80 -14.24 -8.45
C THR A 260 -7.91 -13.68 -7.56
N PRO A 261 -7.64 -12.60 -6.79
CA PRO A 261 -8.67 -11.98 -5.98
C PRO A 261 -9.86 -11.51 -6.81
N HIS A 262 -11.06 -11.69 -6.26
CA HIS A 262 -12.26 -11.20 -6.89
C HIS A 262 -12.30 -9.66 -6.84
N VAL A 263 -12.51 -9.05 -7.99
CA VAL A 263 -12.64 -7.60 -8.16
C VAL A 263 -14.07 -7.27 -8.53
N PRO A 264 -14.76 -6.36 -7.82
CA PRO A 264 -16.11 -5.94 -8.17
C PRO A 264 -16.15 -5.29 -9.56
N HIS A 265 -17.21 -5.54 -10.32
CA HIS A 265 -17.39 -4.91 -11.63
C HIS A 265 -17.37 -3.38 -11.52
N GLY A 266 -16.74 -2.73 -12.49
CA GLY A 266 -16.60 -1.27 -12.50
C GLY A 266 -15.58 -0.73 -11.52
N SER A 267 -14.65 -1.55 -11.03
CA SER A 267 -13.52 -1.09 -10.22
C SER A 267 -12.35 -0.63 -11.07
N VAL A 268 -11.57 0.30 -10.51
CA VAL A 268 -10.19 0.55 -10.93
C VAL A 268 -9.28 -0.36 -10.11
N VAL A 269 -8.36 -1.04 -10.76
CA VAL A 269 -7.38 -1.91 -10.11
C VAL A 269 -6.00 -1.28 -10.24
N LEU A 270 -5.36 -1.05 -9.10
CA LEU A 270 -4.01 -0.52 -8.99
C LEU A 270 -3.10 -1.68 -8.55
N VAL A 271 -2.24 -2.16 -9.45
CA VAL A 271 -1.35 -3.30 -9.19
C VAL A 271 0.04 -2.78 -8.86
N LEU A 272 0.47 -2.96 -7.63
CA LEU A 272 1.75 -2.51 -7.10
C LEU A 272 2.74 -3.67 -7.13
N SER A 273 3.75 -3.61 -8.00
CA SER A 273 4.77 -4.67 -8.17
C SER A 273 6.06 -4.10 -8.72
N THR A 274 7.13 -4.85 -8.58
CA THR A 274 8.39 -4.62 -9.33
C THR A 274 8.31 -5.10 -10.76
N PHE A 275 7.36 -5.98 -11.07
CA PHE A 275 7.13 -6.62 -12.38
C PHE A 275 8.31 -7.43 -12.92
N PHE A 276 9.23 -7.87 -12.07
CA PHE A 276 10.26 -8.84 -12.45
C PHE A 276 9.70 -10.26 -12.54
N GLN A 277 8.78 -10.62 -11.61
CA GLN A 277 8.07 -11.89 -11.67
C GLN A 277 6.75 -11.72 -12.45
N GLY A 278 6.46 -12.63 -13.37
CA GLY A 278 5.33 -12.51 -14.28
C GLY A 278 3.93 -12.58 -13.64
N ALA A 279 3.79 -13.09 -12.42
CA ALA A 279 2.49 -13.34 -11.79
C ALA A 279 1.63 -12.08 -11.60
N ALA A 280 2.23 -10.96 -11.17
CA ALA A 280 1.53 -9.69 -11.01
C ALA A 280 1.08 -9.12 -12.37
N ALA A 281 1.95 -9.20 -13.39
CA ALA A 281 1.63 -8.75 -14.73
C ALA A 281 0.51 -9.59 -15.37
N GLN A 282 0.58 -10.92 -15.27
CA GLN A 282 -0.47 -11.83 -15.74
C GLN A 282 -1.82 -11.52 -15.09
N THR A 283 -1.81 -11.26 -13.78
CA THR A 283 -3.03 -10.90 -13.06
C THR A 283 -3.59 -9.56 -13.52
N ALA A 284 -2.73 -8.56 -13.74
CA ALA A 284 -3.13 -7.27 -14.30
C ALA A 284 -3.78 -7.44 -15.68
N LEU A 285 -3.20 -8.26 -16.57
CA LEU A 285 -3.74 -8.57 -17.88
C LEU A 285 -5.09 -9.29 -17.80
N MET A 286 -5.25 -10.24 -16.87
CA MET A 286 -6.52 -10.94 -16.65
C MET A 286 -7.63 -9.99 -16.20
N TRP A 287 -7.35 -9.09 -15.25
CA TRP A 287 -8.33 -8.09 -14.82
C TRP A 287 -8.64 -7.10 -15.94
N ARG A 288 -7.65 -6.74 -16.74
CA ARG A 288 -7.86 -5.88 -17.90
C ARG A 288 -8.76 -6.55 -18.95
N ALA A 289 -8.52 -7.83 -19.26
CA ALA A 289 -9.35 -8.64 -20.15
C ALA A 289 -10.79 -8.81 -19.61
N SER A 290 -10.96 -8.86 -18.28
CA SER A 290 -12.29 -8.88 -17.63
C SER A 290 -13.00 -7.51 -17.63
N GLY A 291 -12.45 -6.50 -18.32
CA GLY A 291 -13.07 -5.19 -18.51
C GLY A 291 -12.81 -4.16 -17.40
N HIS A 292 -11.96 -4.48 -16.44
CA HIS A 292 -11.54 -3.51 -15.42
C HIS A 292 -10.59 -2.46 -16.02
N ARG A 293 -10.59 -1.26 -15.44
CA ARG A 293 -9.50 -0.31 -15.64
C ARG A 293 -8.35 -0.73 -14.74
N VAL A 294 -7.20 -1.03 -15.32
CA VAL A 294 -6.02 -1.47 -14.58
C VAL A 294 -4.90 -0.46 -14.80
N VAL A 295 -4.21 -0.10 -13.71
CA VAL A 295 -2.99 0.70 -13.74
C VAL A 295 -1.91 -0.07 -12.97
N ALA A 296 -0.80 -0.29 -13.61
CA ALA A 296 0.38 -0.89 -13.02
C ALA A 296 1.20 0.21 -12.33
N ILE A 297 1.43 0.06 -11.04
CA ILE A 297 2.27 0.96 -10.25
C ILE A 297 3.62 0.27 -10.08
N ASP A 298 4.62 0.78 -10.77
CA ASP A 298 5.98 0.30 -10.65
C ASP A 298 6.59 0.81 -9.34
N VAL A 299 6.82 -0.09 -8.41
CA VAL A 299 7.37 0.22 -7.08
C VAL A 299 8.87 0.02 -6.97
N LEU A 300 9.55 -0.31 -8.07
CA LEU A 300 11.01 -0.45 -8.05
C LEU A 300 11.66 0.88 -7.69
N PRO A 301 12.58 0.95 -6.70
CA PRO A 301 13.28 2.17 -6.37
C PRO A 301 14.26 2.57 -7.49
N ARG A 302 14.78 3.79 -7.43
CA ARG A 302 15.89 4.19 -8.30
C ARG A 302 17.10 3.34 -8.01
N LEU A 303 17.70 2.75 -9.05
CA LEU A 303 18.76 1.76 -8.89
C LEU A 303 20.14 2.41 -8.78
N ASP A 304 20.81 2.23 -7.64
CA ASP A 304 22.23 2.52 -7.46
C ASP A 304 23.08 1.35 -7.99
N ARG A 305 23.78 1.59 -9.10
CA ARG A 305 24.64 0.63 -9.80
C ARG A 305 26.13 0.82 -9.51
N SER A 306 26.47 1.79 -8.65
CA SER A 306 27.87 2.25 -8.44
C SER A 306 28.81 1.15 -7.92
N ARG A 307 28.26 0.12 -7.25
CA ARG A 307 29.00 -0.98 -6.64
C ARG A 307 28.98 -2.28 -7.46
N LEU A 308 28.47 -2.25 -8.70
CA LEU A 308 28.37 -3.44 -9.53
C LEU A 308 29.65 -3.64 -10.36
N HIS A 309 30.11 -4.89 -10.42
CA HIS A 309 31.15 -5.33 -11.33
C HIS A 309 30.57 -5.57 -12.73
N ARG A 310 31.46 -5.59 -13.75
CA ARG A 310 31.06 -5.75 -15.16
C ARG A 310 30.10 -6.93 -15.45
N PRO A 311 30.34 -8.15 -14.94
CA PRO A 311 29.39 -9.27 -15.14
C PRO A 311 28.02 -8.99 -14.52
N GLN A 312 27.97 -8.38 -13.33
CA GLN A 312 26.71 -8.03 -12.65
C GLN A 312 25.94 -6.95 -13.42
N LEU A 313 26.65 -5.97 -14.01
CA LEU A 313 26.04 -4.97 -14.90
C LEU A 313 25.39 -5.60 -16.14
N ILE A 314 26.02 -6.62 -16.72
CA ILE A 314 25.45 -7.36 -17.86
C ILE A 314 24.20 -8.11 -17.41
N GLY A 315 24.28 -8.87 -16.30
CA GLY A 315 23.12 -9.57 -15.75
C GLY A 315 21.97 -8.64 -15.43
N LEU A 316 22.23 -7.49 -14.77
CA LEU A 316 21.20 -6.50 -14.49
C LEU A 316 20.56 -5.97 -15.77
N ARG A 317 21.33 -5.69 -16.83
CA ARG A 317 20.81 -5.25 -18.12
C ARG A 317 19.85 -6.27 -18.72
N THR A 318 20.18 -7.55 -18.68
CA THR A 318 19.33 -8.64 -19.18
C THR A 318 17.98 -8.64 -18.46
N VAL A 319 18.01 -8.64 -17.14
CA VAL A 319 16.78 -8.66 -16.32
C VAL A 319 15.93 -7.39 -16.55
N LEU A 320 16.54 -6.22 -16.71
CA LEU A 320 15.82 -4.98 -17.01
C LEU A 320 15.18 -5.01 -18.40
N VAL A 321 15.85 -5.59 -19.41
CA VAL A 321 15.26 -5.75 -20.76
C VAL A 321 14.05 -6.68 -20.72
N GLU A 322 14.13 -7.80 -20.00
CA GLU A 322 13.00 -8.69 -19.80
C GLU A 322 11.81 -7.98 -19.14
N ARG A 323 12.09 -7.14 -18.15
CA ARG A 323 11.08 -6.32 -17.49
C ARG A 323 10.45 -5.26 -18.43
N GLU A 324 11.24 -4.65 -19.30
CA GLU A 324 10.70 -3.72 -20.34
C GLU A 324 9.75 -4.43 -21.30
N ASN A 325 10.01 -5.71 -21.64
CA ASN A 325 9.08 -6.51 -22.44
C ASN A 325 7.75 -6.71 -21.69
N VAL A 326 7.79 -6.97 -20.38
CA VAL A 326 6.57 -7.05 -19.55
C VAL A 326 5.78 -5.74 -19.60
N PHE A 327 6.45 -4.60 -19.54
CA PHE A 327 5.78 -3.30 -19.66
C PHE A 327 5.21 -3.06 -21.06
N ALA A 328 5.92 -3.49 -22.11
CA ALA A 328 5.40 -3.42 -23.47
C ALA A 328 4.10 -4.24 -23.63
N ASP A 329 4.05 -5.43 -23.06
CA ASP A 329 2.85 -6.28 -23.06
C ASP A 329 1.69 -5.62 -22.28
N LEU A 330 1.96 -5.03 -21.12
CA LEU A 330 0.97 -4.29 -20.35
C LEU A 330 0.43 -3.10 -21.14
N HIS A 331 1.28 -2.29 -21.75
CA HIS A 331 0.89 -1.17 -22.59
C HIS A 331 0.09 -1.63 -23.82
N GLY A 332 0.51 -2.69 -24.48
CA GLY A 332 -0.20 -3.29 -25.62
C GLY A 332 -1.62 -3.73 -25.27
N ALA A 333 -1.84 -4.20 -24.03
CA ALA A 333 -3.16 -4.52 -23.50
C ALA A 333 -3.96 -3.29 -23.01
N GLY A 334 -3.38 -2.09 -23.05
CA GLY A 334 -3.98 -0.84 -22.57
C GLY A 334 -4.00 -0.71 -21.05
N VAL A 335 -2.97 -1.24 -20.38
CA VAL A 335 -2.65 -1.00 -18.98
C VAL A 335 -1.62 0.12 -18.92
N ASP A 336 -1.95 1.18 -18.20
CA ASP A 336 -1.04 2.29 -17.98
C ASP A 336 -0.01 1.91 -16.91
N VAL A 337 1.26 2.32 -17.06
CA VAL A 337 2.34 2.07 -16.08
C VAL A 337 2.77 3.38 -15.45
N VAL A 338 2.85 3.42 -14.12
CA VAL A 338 3.24 4.60 -13.34
C VAL A 338 4.46 4.27 -12.49
N PRO A 339 5.63 4.86 -12.74
CA PRO A 339 6.81 4.69 -11.90
C PRO A 339 6.64 5.47 -10.58
N TRP A 340 6.56 4.76 -9.46
CA TRP A 340 6.33 5.38 -8.15
C TRP A 340 7.52 6.20 -7.64
N ALA A 341 8.73 5.79 -7.97
CA ALA A 341 9.96 6.46 -7.55
C ALA A 341 10.21 7.83 -8.22
N GLU A 342 9.38 8.20 -9.22
CA GLU A 342 9.47 9.46 -9.95
C GLU A 342 8.40 10.46 -9.48
N ASP A 343 7.59 10.96 -10.41
CA ASP A 343 6.43 11.81 -10.11
C ASP A 343 5.10 11.09 -10.42
N PRO A 344 4.64 10.21 -9.50
CA PRO A 344 3.40 9.48 -9.69
C PRO A 344 2.17 10.38 -9.75
N SER A 345 2.23 11.56 -9.11
CA SER A 345 1.09 12.48 -9.08
C SER A 345 0.80 13.07 -10.45
N SER A 346 1.82 13.42 -11.22
CA SER A 346 1.66 13.91 -12.60
C SER A 346 1.21 12.79 -13.53
N ALA A 347 1.84 11.63 -13.46
CA ALA A 347 1.45 10.47 -14.27
C ALA A 347 -0.01 10.04 -14.04
N LEU A 348 -0.44 9.93 -12.78
CA LEU A 348 -1.83 9.59 -12.44
C LEU A 348 -2.82 10.65 -12.96
N ARG A 349 -2.48 11.94 -12.89
CA ARG A 349 -3.31 13.01 -13.44
C ARG A 349 -3.45 12.94 -14.95
N GLU A 350 -2.38 12.64 -15.67
CA GLU A 350 -2.41 12.46 -17.12
C GLU A 350 -3.31 11.29 -17.51
N ILE A 351 -3.15 10.14 -16.84
CA ILE A 351 -3.99 8.96 -17.04
C ILE A 351 -5.46 9.28 -16.73
N ALA A 352 -5.73 10.07 -15.67
CA ALA A 352 -7.08 10.47 -15.31
C ALA A 352 -7.72 11.38 -16.37
N ARG A 353 -6.94 12.25 -17.02
CA ARG A 353 -7.38 13.20 -18.07
C ARG A 353 -7.55 12.55 -19.43
N ALA A 354 -6.60 11.70 -19.85
CA ALA A 354 -6.56 11.11 -21.19
C ALA A 354 -7.79 10.26 -21.55
N ARG A 355 -8.64 9.93 -20.58
CA ARG A 355 -9.78 9.00 -20.76
C ARG A 355 -11.10 9.53 -20.18
N ARG A 356 -11.26 10.83 -20.01
CA ARG A 356 -12.54 11.48 -19.86
C ARG A 356 -13.18 11.67 -21.24
#